data_bf2bbe7a90cb8360d2fabe2f6790643c
#
_entry.id   bf2bbe7a90cb8360d2fabe2f6790643c
#
_cell.length_a   1.000
_cell.length_b   1.000
_cell.length_c   1.000
_cell.angle_alpha   90.00
_cell.angle_beta   90.00
_cell.angle_gamma   90.00
#
_symmetry.space_group_name_H-M   'P 1'
#
loop_
_entity.id
_entity.type
_entity.pdbx_description
1 polymer ?
#
loop_
_entity_poly.entity_id
_entity_poly.type
_entity_poly.pdbx_seq_one_letter_code
_entity_poly.pdbx_strand_id
1 'polypeptide(L)'
;LVMAGNFNMTNNEELFNRLVQLGQHPKEKTDTVTVMEKIGHFLDEENQRIFDKYKHQYTNEQLTHIIEDELDVARILRRSCRDFDGGYAMAGMIGNGSSFVVRDPSGIRPAFYYADDEVVVIASEKPAIKSAFNIDFKAIKEIKPGHAIVINKDGSYAEEEILPAR
;
A
#
# COMPACT_ATOMS: atom_id res chain seq x y z
N LEU A 1 -9.49 4.28 -3.36
CA LEU A 1 -8.70 3.32 -2.60
C LEU A 1 -9.61 2.29 -1.94
N VAL A 2 -9.33 1.01 -2.13
CA VAL A 2 -9.96 -0.11 -1.42
C VAL A 2 -8.86 -0.83 -0.65
N MET A 3 -9.15 -1.22 0.60
CA MET A 3 -8.15 -1.89 1.45
C MET A 3 -8.75 -3.08 2.19
N ALA A 4 -7.91 -4.07 2.43
CA ALA A 4 -8.16 -5.20 3.32
C ALA A 4 -6.85 -5.58 4.03
N GLY A 5 -6.94 -6.15 5.23
CA GLY A 5 -5.74 -6.56 5.93
C GLY A 5 -5.99 -7.13 7.31
N ASN A 6 -4.92 -7.65 7.87
CA ASN A 6 -4.84 -8.05 9.27
C ASN A 6 -3.85 -7.13 9.97
N PHE A 7 -4.35 -6.26 10.81
CA PHE A 7 -3.52 -5.28 11.50
C PHE A 7 -4.11 -4.87 12.85
N ASN A 8 -3.21 -4.45 13.74
CA ASN A 8 -3.54 -3.89 15.03
C ASN A 8 -2.52 -2.78 15.32
N MET A 9 -2.98 -1.52 15.35
CA MET A 9 -2.15 -0.36 15.62
C MET A 9 -2.11 -0.06 17.11
N THR A 10 -0.91 -0.09 17.69
CA THR A 10 -0.73 0.22 19.11
C THR A 10 -0.92 1.71 19.40
N ASN A 11 -0.71 2.56 18.40
CA ASN A 11 -0.78 4.01 18.49
C ASN A 11 -1.96 4.63 17.70
N ASN A 12 -3.08 3.90 17.56
CA ASN A 12 -4.22 4.36 16.76
C ASN A 12 -4.76 5.73 17.19
N GLU A 13 -4.77 6.03 18.48
CA GLU A 13 -5.22 7.33 19.01
C GLU A 13 -4.34 8.49 18.55
N GLU A 14 -3.03 8.29 18.55
CA GLU A 14 -2.06 9.29 18.08
C GLU A 14 -2.23 9.54 16.58
N LEU A 15 -2.35 8.47 15.80
CA LEU A 15 -2.58 8.54 14.35
C LEU A 15 -3.86 9.27 14.01
N PHE A 16 -4.96 8.98 14.72
CA PHE A 16 -6.24 9.66 14.56
C PHE A 16 -6.13 11.16 14.84
N ASN A 17 -5.53 11.54 15.98
CA ASN A 17 -5.34 12.94 16.33
C ASN A 17 -4.48 13.68 15.29
N ARG A 18 -3.49 13.02 14.73
CA ARG A 18 -2.66 13.58 13.65
C ARG A 18 -3.45 13.82 12.37
N LEU A 19 -4.35 12.90 11.99
CA LEU A 19 -5.25 13.10 10.85
C LEU A 19 -6.16 14.33 11.04
N VAL A 20 -6.71 14.50 12.24
CA VAL A 20 -7.51 15.71 12.57
C VAL A 20 -6.67 16.99 12.43
N GLN A 21 -5.41 16.99 12.89
CA GLN A 21 -4.48 18.11 12.72
C GLN A 21 -4.16 18.41 11.24
N LEU A 22 -4.18 17.38 10.37
CA LEU A 22 -4.02 17.52 8.93
C LEU A 22 -5.31 17.98 8.21
N GLY A 23 -6.37 18.27 8.97
CA GLY A 23 -7.66 18.72 8.42
C GLY A 23 -8.57 17.58 7.95
N GLN A 24 -8.21 16.32 8.23
CA GLN A 24 -9.08 15.19 7.96
C GLN A 24 -10.12 15.02 9.06
N HIS A 25 -11.29 14.50 8.72
CA HIS A 25 -12.38 14.28 9.66
C HIS A 25 -12.89 12.84 9.62
N PRO A 26 -12.08 11.85 10.08
CA PRO A 26 -12.48 10.44 10.08
C PRO A 26 -13.77 10.27 10.90
N LYS A 27 -14.73 9.50 10.38
CA LYS A 27 -16.02 9.29 11.02
C LYS A 27 -15.93 8.39 12.26
N GLU A 28 -14.93 7.50 12.28
CA GLU A 28 -14.75 6.50 13.32
C GLU A 28 -13.28 6.43 13.75
N LYS A 29 -13.05 6.11 15.03
CA LYS A 29 -11.75 5.98 15.65
C LYS A 29 -11.27 4.52 15.66
N THR A 30 -11.47 3.82 14.52
CA THR A 30 -10.99 2.44 14.35
C THR A 30 -9.67 2.41 13.61
N ASP A 31 -8.87 1.38 13.82
CA ASP A 31 -7.60 1.18 13.12
C ASP A 31 -7.80 1.20 11.61
N THR A 32 -8.84 0.52 11.12
CA THR A 32 -9.16 0.41 9.70
C THR A 32 -9.41 1.77 9.06
N VAL A 33 -10.26 2.58 9.67
CA VAL A 33 -10.60 3.92 9.16
C VAL A 33 -9.37 4.82 9.25
N THR A 34 -8.66 4.82 10.38
CA THR A 34 -7.48 5.66 10.59
C THR A 34 -6.37 5.36 9.56
N VAL A 35 -6.08 4.08 9.33
CA VAL A 35 -5.07 3.65 8.35
C VAL A 35 -5.48 4.02 6.93
N MET A 36 -6.73 3.73 6.56
CA MET A 36 -7.25 4.03 5.23
C MET A 36 -7.24 5.54 4.92
N GLU A 37 -7.70 6.35 5.86
CA GLU A 37 -7.72 7.82 5.73
C GLU A 37 -6.29 8.37 5.63
N LYS A 38 -5.34 7.80 6.37
CA LYS A 38 -3.94 8.25 6.29
C LYS A 38 -3.31 7.93 4.94
N ILE A 39 -3.55 6.73 4.40
CA ILE A 39 -3.07 6.38 3.05
C ILE A 39 -3.79 7.23 1.99
N GLY A 40 -5.10 7.45 2.13
CA GLY A 40 -5.88 8.32 1.25
C GLY A 40 -5.34 9.75 1.22
N HIS A 41 -5.03 10.32 2.38
CA HIS A 41 -4.44 11.66 2.47
C HIS A 41 -3.14 11.79 1.67
N PHE A 42 -2.20 10.85 1.81
CA PHE A 42 -0.95 10.90 1.06
C PHE A 42 -1.10 10.53 -0.41
N LEU A 43 -2.12 9.77 -0.78
CA LEU A 43 -2.53 9.56 -2.17
C LEU A 43 -3.00 10.86 -2.81
N ASP A 44 -3.86 11.62 -2.11
CA ASP A 44 -4.34 12.92 -2.59
C ASP A 44 -3.21 13.95 -2.71
N GLU A 45 -2.30 13.98 -1.75
CA GLU A 45 -1.12 14.85 -1.84
C GLU A 45 -0.19 14.47 -3.01
N GLU A 46 -0.03 13.19 -3.32
CA GLU A 46 0.78 12.76 -4.46
C GLU A 46 0.10 13.13 -5.78
N ASN A 47 -1.21 12.95 -5.88
CA ASN A 47 -2.00 13.42 -7.02
C ASN A 47 -1.86 14.94 -7.20
N GLN A 48 -1.98 15.72 -6.12
CA GLN A 48 -1.85 17.16 -6.17
C GLN A 48 -0.44 17.60 -6.58
N ARG A 49 0.60 16.90 -6.10
CA ARG A 49 2.00 17.18 -6.48
C ARG A 49 2.22 17.01 -7.98
N ILE A 50 1.69 15.94 -8.57
CA ILE A 50 1.81 15.67 -10.01
C ILE A 50 0.99 16.70 -10.79
N PHE A 51 -0.24 16.98 -10.36
CA PHE A 51 -1.09 18.00 -10.96
C PHE A 51 -0.39 19.37 -11.00
N ASP A 52 0.16 19.83 -9.87
CA ASP A 52 0.82 21.14 -9.77
C ASP A 52 2.07 21.23 -10.64
N LYS A 53 2.78 20.13 -10.84
CA LYS A 53 3.94 20.04 -11.73
C LYS A 53 3.59 20.29 -13.19
N TYR A 54 2.41 19.86 -13.63
CA TYR A 54 2.06 19.80 -15.05
C TYR A 54 0.86 20.66 -15.45
N LYS A 55 0.07 21.23 -14.54
CA LYS A 55 -1.20 21.95 -14.80
C LYS A 55 -1.11 23.10 -15.80
N HIS A 56 0.06 23.68 -16.02
CA HIS A 56 0.26 24.77 -16.98
C HIS A 56 0.73 24.31 -18.37
N GLN A 57 0.97 23.01 -18.57
CA GLN A 57 1.55 22.47 -19.79
C GLN A 57 0.59 21.54 -20.54
N TYR A 58 -0.42 20.99 -19.86
CA TYR A 58 -1.30 19.97 -20.39
C TYR A 58 -2.77 20.27 -20.11
N THR A 59 -3.67 19.70 -20.91
CA THR A 59 -5.12 19.75 -20.68
C THR A 59 -5.50 18.85 -19.49
N ASN A 60 -6.70 19.07 -18.92
CA ASN A 60 -7.18 18.23 -17.79
C ASN A 60 -7.25 16.74 -18.14
N GLU A 61 -7.62 16.39 -19.36
CA GLU A 61 -7.66 15.00 -19.83
C GLU A 61 -6.24 14.38 -19.86
N GLN A 62 -5.28 15.11 -20.43
CA GLN A 62 -3.88 14.69 -20.44
C GLN A 62 -3.30 14.58 -19.02
N LEU A 63 -3.66 15.53 -18.14
CA LEU A 63 -3.24 15.50 -16.73
C LEU A 63 -3.72 14.26 -16.00
N THR A 64 -4.94 13.81 -16.26
CA THR A 64 -5.47 12.55 -15.67
C THR A 64 -4.57 11.38 -16.03
N HIS A 65 -4.22 11.21 -17.28
CA HIS A 65 -3.32 10.14 -17.72
C HIS A 65 -1.91 10.26 -17.15
N ILE A 66 -1.36 11.47 -17.10
CA ILE A 66 -0.04 11.72 -16.50
C ILE A 66 -0.04 11.36 -15.01
N ILE A 67 -1.09 11.72 -14.27
CA ILE A 67 -1.23 11.37 -12.85
C ILE A 67 -1.29 9.84 -12.68
N GLU A 68 -2.07 9.17 -13.50
CA GLU A 68 -2.17 7.70 -13.47
C GLU A 68 -0.82 7.01 -13.72
N ASP A 69 -0.02 7.55 -14.63
CA ASP A 69 1.27 6.98 -15.03
C ASP A 69 2.42 7.33 -14.07
N GLU A 70 2.42 8.54 -13.51
CA GLU A 70 3.49 9.00 -12.60
C GLU A 70 3.23 8.72 -11.11
N LEU A 71 2.09 8.10 -10.76
CA LEU A 71 1.74 7.83 -9.37
C LEU A 71 2.73 6.87 -8.72
N ASP A 72 3.47 7.35 -7.72
CA ASP A 72 4.46 6.56 -6.98
C ASP A 72 3.84 5.95 -5.71
N VAL A 73 3.37 4.71 -5.84
CA VAL A 73 2.73 3.96 -4.73
C VAL A 73 3.71 3.72 -3.58
N ALA A 74 4.98 3.41 -3.87
CA ALA A 74 5.98 3.20 -2.81
C ALA A 74 6.23 4.48 -2.00
N ARG A 75 6.26 5.63 -2.66
CA ARG A 75 6.37 6.94 -2.00
C ARG A 75 5.16 7.23 -1.11
N ILE A 76 3.95 6.94 -1.57
CA ILE A 76 2.72 7.08 -0.77
C ILE A 76 2.82 6.22 0.48
N LEU A 77 3.22 4.96 0.33
CA LEU A 77 3.36 4.03 1.46
C LEU A 77 4.46 4.46 2.44
N ARG A 78 5.64 4.91 1.97
CA ARG A 78 6.72 5.42 2.83
C ARG A 78 6.25 6.59 3.70
N ARG A 79 5.43 7.48 3.17
CA ARG A 79 4.87 8.62 3.91
C ARG A 79 3.77 8.18 4.88
N SER A 80 2.87 7.31 4.44
CA SER A 80 1.73 6.84 5.22
C SER A 80 2.16 5.98 6.40
N CYS A 81 3.08 5.01 6.15
CA CYS A 81 3.47 4.01 7.15
C CYS A 81 4.52 4.53 8.15
N ARG A 82 5.09 5.72 7.93
CA ARG A 82 6.19 6.25 8.74
C ARG A 82 5.95 6.22 10.24
N ASP A 83 4.73 6.52 10.64
CA ASP A 83 4.35 6.62 12.06
C ASP A 83 3.50 5.41 12.51
N PHE A 84 3.36 4.37 11.69
CA PHE A 84 2.63 3.18 12.09
C PHE A 84 3.43 2.38 13.12
N ASP A 85 2.79 2.09 14.24
CA ASP A 85 3.31 1.19 15.27
C ASP A 85 2.32 0.07 15.50
N GLY A 86 2.82 -1.17 15.45
CA GLY A 86 2.00 -2.38 15.55
C GLY A 86 2.34 -3.42 14.48
N GLY A 87 1.59 -4.51 14.47
CA GLY A 87 1.72 -5.59 13.48
C GLY A 87 0.70 -5.44 12.37
N TYR A 88 1.13 -5.45 11.11
CA TYR A 88 0.22 -5.34 9.97
C TYR A 88 0.71 -6.06 8.71
N ALA A 89 -0.26 -6.60 7.98
CA ALA A 89 -0.15 -6.96 6.57
C ALA A 89 -1.41 -6.45 5.87
N MET A 90 -1.25 -5.50 4.97
CA MET A 90 -2.35 -4.76 4.34
C MET A 90 -2.23 -4.80 2.83
N ALA A 91 -3.33 -5.15 2.18
CA ALA A 91 -3.49 -5.05 0.73
C ALA A 91 -4.32 -3.83 0.38
N GLY A 92 -3.96 -3.15 -0.70
CA GLY A 92 -4.70 -2.00 -1.23
C GLY A 92 -4.76 -2.01 -2.74
N MET A 93 -5.84 -1.45 -3.27
CA MET A 93 -6.03 -1.21 -4.70
C MET A 93 -6.39 0.25 -4.92
N ILE A 94 -5.72 0.89 -5.86
CA ILE A 94 -5.88 2.29 -6.21
C ILE A 94 -6.70 2.38 -7.51
N GLY A 95 -7.44 3.48 -7.69
CA GLY A 95 -8.34 3.67 -8.83
C GLY A 95 -7.66 3.69 -10.21
N ASN A 96 -6.35 3.93 -10.28
CA ASN A 96 -5.57 3.87 -11.51
C ASN A 96 -5.21 2.43 -11.96
N GLY A 97 -5.60 1.40 -11.18
CA GLY A 97 -5.28 0.00 -11.44
C GLY A 97 -4.04 -0.53 -10.72
N SER A 98 -3.26 0.33 -10.06
CA SER A 98 -2.14 -0.12 -9.23
C SER A 98 -2.64 -0.75 -7.93
N SER A 99 -1.87 -1.70 -7.41
CA SER A 99 -2.17 -2.35 -6.14
C SER A 99 -0.89 -2.59 -5.32
N PHE A 100 -1.06 -2.88 -4.04
CA PHE A 100 0.07 -3.15 -3.16
C PHE A 100 -0.29 -4.11 -2.04
N VAL A 101 0.72 -4.77 -1.48
CA VAL A 101 0.64 -5.41 -0.17
C VAL A 101 1.85 -4.97 0.64
N VAL A 102 1.63 -4.34 1.79
CA VAL A 102 2.68 -3.85 2.68
C VAL A 102 2.68 -4.64 3.98
N ARG A 103 3.88 -4.97 4.47
CA ARG A 103 4.12 -5.70 5.72
C ARG A 103 4.82 -4.82 6.76
N ASP A 104 4.46 -5.01 8.03
CA ASP A 104 5.06 -4.28 9.14
C ASP A 104 6.59 -4.48 9.25
N PRO A 105 7.33 -3.48 9.77
CA PRO A 105 8.79 -3.53 9.84
C PRO A 105 9.36 -4.53 10.84
N SER A 106 8.54 -5.04 11.78
CA SER A 106 8.93 -6.09 12.74
C SER A 106 8.58 -7.50 12.25
N GLY A 107 7.87 -7.61 11.10
CA GLY A 107 7.46 -8.89 10.53
C GLY A 107 6.47 -9.69 11.39
N ILE A 108 5.68 -8.99 12.23
CA ILE A 108 4.71 -9.62 13.15
C ILE A 108 3.62 -10.34 12.38
N ARG A 109 3.09 -9.70 11.32
CA ARG A 109 2.09 -10.34 10.45
C ARG A 109 2.76 -11.03 9.27
N PRO A 110 2.36 -12.28 8.95
CA PRO A 110 2.91 -12.99 7.80
C PRO A 110 2.34 -12.44 6.50
N ALA A 111 3.17 -12.42 5.45
CA ALA A 111 2.75 -12.15 4.08
C ALA A 111 3.70 -12.86 3.12
N PHE A 112 3.14 -13.63 2.20
CA PHE A 112 3.87 -14.43 1.22
C PHE A 112 3.38 -14.11 -0.18
N TYR A 113 4.24 -14.27 -1.17
CA TYR A 113 3.89 -14.07 -2.56
C TYR A 113 4.52 -15.10 -3.48
N TYR A 114 3.88 -15.30 -4.60
CA TYR A 114 4.42 -15.95 -5.79
C TYR A 114 4.12 -15.08 -7.00
N ALA A 115 5.03 -15.06 -7.95
CA ALA A 115 4.83 -14.34 -9.20
C ALA A 115 5.49 -15.10 -10.35
N ASP A 116 4.82 -15.10 -11.49
CA ASP A 116 5.29 -15.56 -12.78
C ASP A 116 4.84 -14.60 -13.88
N ASP A 117 4.89 -15.03 -15.15
CA ASP A 117 4.53 -14.20 -16.31
C ASP A 117 3.03 -13.93 -16.44
N GLU A 118 2.19 -14.67 -15.69
CA GLU A 118 0.73 -14.59 -15.80
C GLU A 118 0.09 -13.97 -14.55
N VAL A 119 0.68 -14.18 -13.35
CA VAL A 119 0.03 -13.80 -12.11
C VAL A 119 1.01 -13.36 -11.03
N VAL A 120 0.57 -12.38 -10.23
CA VAL A 120 1.15 -12.08 -8.90
C VAL A 120 0.09 -12.43 -7.86
N VAL A 121 0.37 -13.40 -7.01
CA VAL A 121 -0.53 -13.82 -5.95
C VAL A 121 0.10 -13.61 -4.58
N ILE A 122 -0.68 -13.06 -3.66
CA ILE A 122 -0.20 -12.73 -2.31
C ILE A 122 -1.22 -13.26 -1.31
N ALA A 123 -0.74 -13.89 -0.23
CA ALA A 123 -1.57 -14.38 0.86
C ALA A 123 -0.83 -14.31 2.20
N SER A 124 -1.57 -14.38 3.29
CA SER A 124 -1.01 -14.49 4.64
C SER A 124 -0.34 -15.84 4.92
N GLU A 125 -0.62 -16.86 4.11
CA GLU A 125 -0.15 -18.22 4.32
C GLU A 125 0.29 -18.90 3.03
N LYS A 126 1.46 -19.56 3.05
CA LYS A 126 1.97 -20.35 1.91
C LYS A 126 1.02 -21.47 1.45
N PRO A 127 0.35 -22.24 2.36
CA PRO A 127 -0.58 -23.28 1.94
C PRO A 127 -1.72 -22.77 1.07
N ALA A 128 -2.20 -21.55 1.30
CA ALA A 128 -3.26 -20.92 0.49
C ALA A 128 -2.81 -20.74 -0.96
N ILE A 129 -1.62 -20.18 -1.17
CA ILE A 129 -1.04 -19.99 -2.52
C ILE A 129 -0.81 -21.37 -3.18
N LYS A 130 -0.17 -22.30 -2.45
CA LYS A 130 0.10 -23.65 -2.97
C LYS A 130 -1.16 -24.36 -3.45
N SER A 131 -2.21 -24.36 -2.63
CA SER A 131 -3.44 -25.09 -2.92
C SER A 131 -4.23 -24.48 -4.08
N ALA A 132 -4.25 -23.13 -4.17
CA ALA A 132 -5.01 -22.44 -5.21
C ALA A 132 -4.33 -22.52 -6.59
N PHE A 133 -3.00 -22.48 -6.64
CA PHE A 133 -2.22 -22.38 -7.88
C PHE A 133 -1.37 -23.61 -8.17
N ASN A 134 -1.41 -24.65 -7.32
CA ASN A 134 -0.60 -25.87 -7.45
C ASN A 134 0.91 -25.61 -7.57
N ILE A 135 1.43 -24.71 -6.77
CA ILE A 135 2.82 -24.22 -6.82
C ILE A 135 3.68 -24.94 -5.77
N ASP A 136 4.98 -25.16 -6.07
CA ASP A 136 5.92 -25.69 -5.09
C ASP A 136 6.13 -24.67 -3.95
N PHE A 137 6.16 -25.16 -2.71
CA PHE A 137 6.45 -24.33 -1.53
C PHE A 137 7.74 -23.52 -1.64
N LYS A 138 8.75 -24.05 -2.34
CA LYS A 138 10.05 -23.40 -2.53
C LYS A 138 9.97 -22.17 -3.42
N ALA A 139 8.98 -22.10 -4.31
CA ALA A 139 8.76 -20.96 -5.20
C ALA A 139 8.01 -19.81 -4.50
N ILE A 140 7.37 -20.08 -3.35
CA ILE A 140 6.63 -19.07 -2.58
C ILE A 140 7.59 -18.33 -1.66
N LYS A 141 7.75 -17.04 -1.92
CA LYS A 141 8.62 -16.14 -1.18
C LYS A 141 7.87 -15.47 -0.04
N GLU A 142 8.59 -15.04 0.97
CA GLU A 142 8.07 -14.20 2.05
C GLU A 142 8.38 -12.73 1.72
N ILE A 143 7.39 -11.85 1.92
CA ILE A 143 7.63 -10.40 1.84
C ILE A 143 8.49 -10.02 3.05
N LYS A 144 9.61 -9.33 2.81
CA LYS A 144 10.52 -8.92 3.89
C LYS A 144 9.83 -7.97 4.86
N PRO A 145 10.19 -8.01 6.17
CA PRO A 145 9.73 -6.99 7.12
C PRO A 145 10.00 -5.57 6.60
N GLY A 146 9.00 -4.69 6.73
CA GLY A 146 9.09 -3.30 6.28
C GLY A 146 9.01 -3.11 4.76
N HIS A 147 8.75 -4.15 3.98
CA HIS A 147 8.64 -4.06 2.52
C HIS A 147 7.19 -4.14 2.05
N ALA A 148 6.99 -3.75 0.82
CA ALA A 148 5.75 -3.95 0.08
C ALA A 148 6.01 -4.60 -1.28
N ILE A 149 5.08 -5.43 -1.74
CA ILE A 149 4.95 -5.72 -3.16
C ILE A 149 4.06 -4.63 -3.75
N VAL A 150 4.58 -3.89 -4.70
CA VAL A 150 3.84 -2.90 -5.49
C VAL A 150 3.63 -3.48 -6.87
N ILE A 151 2.38 -3.48 -7.34
CA ILE A 151 1.98 -3.98 -8.66
C ILE A 151 1.42 -2.80 -9.42
N ASN A 152 2.00 -2.48 -10.55
CA ASN A 152 1.58 -1.40 -11.42
C ASN A 152 0.39 -1.82 -12.31
N LYS A 153 -0.31 -0.85 -12.91
CA LYS A 153 -1.46 -1.09 -13.80
C LYS A 153 -1.13 -1.96 -15.02
N ASP A 154 0.13 -2.02 -15.45
CA ASP A 154 0.63 -2.85 -16.55
C ASP A 154 0.96 -4.30 -16.14
N GLY A 155 0.78 -4.64 -14.84
CA GLY A 155 1.10 -5.94 -14.28
C GLY A 155 2.56 -6.10 -13.83
N SER A 156 3.43 -5.14 -14.12
CA SER A 156 4.79 -5.16 -13.56
C SER A 156 4.75 -5.02 -12.04
N TYR A 157 5.69 -5.69 -11.35
CA TYR A 157 5.73 -5.63 -9.89
C TYR A 157 7.16 -5.48 -9.37
N ALA A 158 7.29 -4.93 -8.17
CA ALA A 158 8.55 -4.85 -7.44
C ALA A 158 8.33 -5.03 -5.93
N GLU A 159 9.36 -5.61 -5.27
CA GLU A 159 9.45 -5.58 -3.80
C GLU A 159 10.23 -4.32 -3.39
N GLU A 160 9.54 -3.40 -2.73
CA GLU A 160 10.03 -2.07 -2.35
C GLU A 160 10.23 -1.98 -0.84
N GLU A 161 11.38 -1.44 -0.40
CA GLU A 161 11.56 -1.06 1.00
C GLU A 161 10.72 0.18 1.32
N ILE A 162 9.80 0.02 2.26
CA ILE A 162 8.90 1.09 2.73
C ILE A 162 9.43 1.69 4.03
N LEU A 163 9.80 0.83 4.97
CA LEU A 163 10.43 1.19 6.24
C LEU A 163 11.61 0.24 6.51
N PRO A 164 12.68 0.70 7.16
CA PRO A 164 13.74 -0.21 7.59
C PRO A 164 13.18 -1.26 8.56
N ALA A 165 13.62 -2.50 8.41
CA ALA A 165 13.28 -3.58 9.34
C ALA A 165 13.72 -3.24 10.77
N ARG A 166 12.93 -3.68 11.75
CA ARG A 166 13.16 -3.47 13.20
C ARG A 166 13.54 -4.77 13.89
#